data_deb1c1c8f374df23454971b8e0e682f2
#
_entry.id   deb1c1c8f374df23454971b8e0e682f2
#
_cell.length_a   1.000
_cell.length_b   1.000
_cell.length_c   1.000
_cell.angle_alpha   90.00
_cell.angle_beta   90.00
_cell.angle_gamma   90.00
#
_symmetry.space_group_name_H-M   'P 1'
#
loop_
_entity.id
_entity.type
_entity.pdbx_description
1 polymer ?
#
loop_
_entity_poly.entity_id
_entity_poly.type
_entity_poly.pdbx_seq_one_letter_code
_entity_poly.pdbx_strand_id
1 'polypeptide(L)'
;TFAKHCDFEREVFGTESSMMIDEYNYANIDMASESDTGTLVNILLYDIGANYSSSNASGVIGYFSSKDYYVRRPSAERNEVPLRYSNEGKFFYIDATFCNYDSSATGSYKFGGTGGVSQTVISTLFHEFQHMINFGNKVIEGGVSDNPSWHNEMLSMLAEDLMAEQLGLDAKENVAANRIPLFNRAYYNSGLTEYLDDTGKAIYSYSTAYAFGAWIAREYGGPAFIENMSKNAKTGMDSITDAIYATTGKSVSPLVLYKKFIQACVYRNKFAQKYGYPTLDKKTDSIRVDGISAGLECIDIFSSDYKYPYSDNSSDYYTGPCLISYDAAGELRPYGFTIHYVGRATSDTVVLEFSQRRASGEQIMIYVQDSFTNKIN
;
A
#
# COMPACT_ATOMS: atom_id res chain seq x y z
N THR A 1 -9.12 20.55 2.47
CA THR A 1 -9.02 19.40 1.55
C THR A 1 -9.68 18.17 2.16
N PHE A 2 -9.26 17.69 3.34
CA PHE A 2 -9.77 16.46 3.95
C PHE A 2 -11.32 16.46 4.06
N ALA A 3 -11.91 17.42 4.76
CA ALA A 3 -13.38 17.51 4.95
C ALA A 3 -14.20 17.58 3.63
N LYS A 4 -13.56 17.93 2.52
CA LYS A 4 -14.21 17.98 1.21
C LYS A 4 -14.27 16.63 0.51
N HIS A 5 -13.32 15.73 0.80
CA HIS A 5 -13.12 14.50 0.05
C HIS A 5 -13.24 13.22 0.89
N CYS A 6 -13.32 13.31 2.24
CA CYS A 6 -13.37 12.13 3.10
C CYS A 6 -14.62 11.27 2.87
N ASP A 7 -15.74 11.86 2.48
CA ASP A 7 -16.95 11.09 2.17
C ASP A 7 -16.78 10.19 0.95
N PHE A 8 -15.92 10.59 0.01
CA PHE A 8 -15.58 9.77 -1.13
C PHE A 8 -14.78 8.51 -0.73
N GLU A 9 -13.84 8.66 0.19
CA GLU A 9 -13.11 7.52 0.74
C GLU A 9 -14.05 6.60 1.55
N ARG A 10 -14.96 7.17 2.35
CA ARG A 10 -15.98 6.41 3.08
C ARG A 10 -16.86 5.56 2.17
N GLU A 11 -17.24 6.06 1.01
CA GLU A 11 -18.06 5.31 0.06
C GLU A 11 -17.41 4.00 -0.36
N VAL A 12 -16.10 4.03 -0.63
CA VAL A 12 -15.36 2.86 -1.07
C VAL A 12 -14.91 1.99 0.11
N PHE A 13 -14.28 2.59 1.11
CA PHE A 13 -13.64 1.82 2.18
C PHE A 13 -14.55 1.53 3.37
N GLY A 14 -15.69 2.18 3.48
CA GLY A 14 -16.58 2.14 4.64
C GLY A 14 -16.34 3.33 5.56
N THR A 15 -17.12 3.39 6.63
CA THR A 15 -17.06 4.47 7.61
C THR A 15 -16.22 4.08 8.81
N GLU A 16 -15.54 5.05 9.38
CA GLU A 16 -14.89 4.87 10.68
C GLU A 16 -15.92 4.57 11.78
N SER A 17 -15.60 3.65 12.68
CA SER A 17 -16.53 3.28 13.76
C SER A 17 -16.78 4.47 14.71
N SER A 18 -18.02 4.58 15.19
CA SER A 18 -18.37 5.48 16.30
C SER A 18 -18.25 4.83 17.67
N MET A 19 -17.82 3.57 17.72
CA MET A 19 -17.73 2.80 18.96
C MET A 19 -16.34 2.85 19.55
N MET A 20 -16.23 3.08 20.86
CA MET A 20 -15.03 2.87 21.67
C MET A 20 -15.05 1.49 22.30
N ILE A 21 -13.88 0.94 22.54
CA ILE A 21 -13.68 -0.35 23.21
C ILE A 21 -13.51 -0.13 24.71
N ASP A 22 -14.46 -0.62 25.50
CA ASP A 22 -14.31 -0.69 26.96
C ASP A 22 -13.87 -2.11 27.37
N GLU A 23 -12.57 -2.30 27.46
CA GLU A 23 -12.00 -3.60 27.86
C GLU A 23 -12.37 -4.02 29.30
N TYR A 24 -12.68 -3.06 30.16
CA TYR A 24 -13.03 -3.36 31.55
C TYR A 24 -14.43 -3.96 31.68
N ASN A 25 -15.37 -3.42 30.93
CA ASN A 25 -16.76 -3.88 30.95
C ASN A 25 -17.05 -4.88 29.81
N TYR A 26 -16.03 -5.24 28.99
CA TYR A 26 -16.18 -6.10 27.81
C TYR A 26 -17.31 -5.62 26.88
N ALA A 27 -17.38 -4.32 26.67
CA ALA A 27 -18.44 -3.67 25.91
C ALA A 27 -17.86 -2.64 24.91
N ASN A 28 -18.68 -2.29 23.93
CA ASN A 28 -18.39 -1.15 23.08
C ASN A 28 -19.33 0.00 23.48
N ILE A 29 -18.81 1.21 23.58
CA ILE A 29 -19.51 2.41 23.97
C ILE A 29 -19.60 3.35 22.77
N ASP A 30 -20.80 3.88 22.50
CA ASP A 30 -20.98 4.88 21.43
C ASP A 30 -20.34 6.21 21.82
N MET A 31 -19.38 6.67 21.06
CA MET A 31 -18.69 7.95 21.26
C MET A 31 -19.64 9.15 21.27
N ALA A 32 -20.74 9.08 20.50
CA ALA A 32 -21.74 10.14 20.44
C ALA A 32 -22.49 10.34 21.77
N SER A 33 -22.55 9.29 22.62
CA SER A 33 -23.18 9.39 23.95
C SER A 33 -22.29 10.07 24.99
N GLU A 34 -20.97 10.12 24.74
CA GLU A 34 -19.99 10.60 25.71
C GLU A 34 -19.57 12.07 25.47
N SER A 35 -19.58 12.53 24.21
CA SER A 35 -19.27 13.92 23.90
C SER A 35 -19.74 14.35 22.51
N ASP A 36 -20.09 15.65 22.35
CA ASP A 36 -20.41 16.25 21.04
C ASP A 36 -19.24 16.15 20.03
N THR A 37 -18.01 16.03 20.53
CA THR A 37 -16.81 15.91 19.70
C THR A 37 -16.48 14.47 19.31
N GLY A 38 -17.08 13.47 19.97
CA GLY A 38 -16.86 12.04 19.69
C GLY A 38 -17.31 11.60 18.30
N THR A 39 -18.17 12.38 17.65
CA THR A 39 -18.62 12.12 16.26
C THR A 39 -17.66 12.64 15.20
N LEU A 40 -16.76 13.55 15.55
CA LEU A 40 -15.84 14.20 14.63
C LEU A 40 -14.53 13.42 14.49
N VAL A 41 -13.98 13.42 13.27
CA VAL A 41 -12.61 12.99 13.04
C VAL A 41 -11.67 14.14 13.41
N ASN A 42 -10.75 13.88 14.32
CA ASN A 42 -9.78 14.84 14.83
C ASN A 42 -8.41 14.60 14.19
N ILE A 43 -7.85 15.63 13.59
CA ILE A 43 -6.52 15.61 12.99
C ILE A 43 -5.59 16.45 13.86
N LEU A 44 -4.65 15.80 14.53
CA LEU A 44 -3.68 16.48 15.37
C LEU A 44 -2.40 16.78 14.60
N LEU A 45 -2.05 18.06 14.52
CA LEU A 45 -0.82 18.54 13.92
C LEU A 45 0.19 18.85 15.01
N TYR A 46 1.30 18.13 15.07
CA TYR A 46 2.38 18.38 16.00
C TYR A 46 3.71 17.84 15.46
N ASP A 47 4.83 18.19 16.07
CA ASP A 47 6.14 17.65 15.74
C ASP A 47 6.25 16.21 16.27
N ILE A 48 6.12 15.23 15.36
CA ILE A 48 6.26 13.80 15.69
C ILE A 48 7.72 13.41 15.92
N GLY A 49 8.67 14.32 15.66
CA GLY A 49 10.08 14.07 15.79
C GLY A 49 10.73 13.61 14.49
N ALA A 50 10.10 13.90 13.36
CA ALA A 50 10.75 13.77 12.07
C ALA A 50 11.99 14.67 12.04
N ASN A 51 13.15 14.06 11.92
CA ASN A 51 14.40 14.80 11.80
C ASN A 51 14.50 15.42 10.39
N TYR A 52 13.79 16.52 10.19
CA TYR A 52 13.87 17.28 8.96
C TYR A 52 15.14 18.14 8.93
N SER A 53 15.90 17.99 7.86
CA SER A 53 16.90 18.98 7.44
C SER A 53 16.72 19.23 5.94
N SER A 54 17.26 20.34 5.44
CA SER A 54 17.26 20.67 4.01
C SER A 54 17.91 19.58 3.12
N SER A 55 18.63 18.65 3.72
CA SER A 55 19.32 17.54 3.06
C SER A 55 18.70 16.17 3.34
N ASN A 56 17.79 16.06 4.32
CA ASN A 56 17.18 14.78 4.71
C ASN A 56 15.79 15.01 5.31
N ALA A 57 14.76 14.50 4.65
CA ALA A 57 13.43 14.38 5.22
C ALA A 57 13.21 12.91 5.57
N SER A 58 13.60 12.53 6.77
CA SER A 58 13.31 11.21 7.31
C SER A 58 12.36 11.35 8.50
N GLY A 59 11.44 10.41 8.61
CA GLY A 59 10.53 10.35 9.74
C GLY A 59 9.13 9.94 9.33
N VAL A 60 8.26 9.86 10.31
CA VAL A 60 6.85 9.52 10.16
C VAL A 60 6.11 10.79 9.78
N ILE A 61 5.43 10.80 8.63
CA ILE A 61 4.66 11.95 8.14
C ILE A 61 3.32 12.03 8.86
N GLY A 62 2.72 10.88 9.14
CA GLY A 62 1.50 10.75 9.89
C GLY A 62 1.38 9.35 10.48
N TYR A 63 0.44 9.16 11.37
CA TYR A 63 0.05 7.85 11.86
C TYR A 63 -1.36 7.86 12.43
N PHE A 64 -2.06 6.75 12.29
CA PHE A 64 -3.22 6.39 13.07
C PHE A 64 -2.80 5.54 14.27
N SER A 65 -3.47 5.72 15.42
CA SER A 65 -3.26 4.85 16.57
C SER A 65 -4.59 4.37 17.13
N SER A 66 -4.77 3.07 17.12
CA SER A 66 -5.95 2.42 17.69
C SER A 66 -6.15 2.67 19.19
N LYS A 67 -5.10 3.13 19.89
CA LYS A 67 -5.18 3.46 21.32
C LYS A 67 -6.32 4.44 21.65
N ASP A 68 -6.62 5.33 20.69
CA ASP A 68 -7.60 6.39 20.91
C ASP A 68 -9.05 5.91 20.83
N TYR A 69 -9.26 4.69 20.37
CA TYR A 69 -10.54 3.99 20.40
C TYR A 69 -10.84 3.23 21.71
N TYR A 70 -9.93 3.28 22.68
CA TYR A 70 -10.13 2.64 23.97
C TYR A 70 -10.63 3.62 25.02
N VAL A 71 -11.53 3.16 25.89
CA VAL A 71 -11.95 3.92 27.08
C VAL A 71 -10.74 4.10 27.99
N ARG A 72 -10.46 5.33 28.34
CA ARG A 72 -9.28 5.70 29.11
C ARG A 72 -9.36 5.22 30.55
N ARG A 73 -8.25 4.64 31.00
CA ARG A 73 -8.07 4.25 32.40
C ARG A 73 -6.76 4.83 32.96
N PRO A 74 -6.81 6.00 33.63
CA PRO A 74 -5.60 6.66 34.15
C PRO A 74 -4.81 5.81 35.16
N SER A 75 -5.48 4.86 35.86
CA SER A 75 -4.87 3.93 36.80
C SER A 75 -4.23 2.70 36.16
N ALA A 76 -4.37 2.53 34.83
CA ALA A 76 -3.76 1.42 34.09
C ALA A 76 -2.23 1.44 34.24
N GLU A 77 -1.63 0.27 34.18
CA GLU A 77 -0.18 0.15 34.24
C GLU A 77 0.50 0.82 33.03
N ARG A 78 1.79 1.13 33.17
CA ARG A 78 2.52 1.88 32.14
C ARG A 78 2.63 1.14 30.80
N ASN A 79 2.59 -0.18 30.83
CA ASN A 79 2.60 -1.05 29.65
C ASN A 79 1.21 -1.19 28.98
N GLU A 80 0.14 -0.75 29.64
CA GLU A 80 -1.23 -0.72 29.09
C GLU A 80 -1.47 0.62 28.37
N VAL A 81 -0.69 0.90 27.33
CA VAL A 81 -0.69 2.17 26.60
C VAL A 81 -2.08 2.57 26.06
N PRO A 82 -2.86 1.69 25.43
CA PRO A 82 -4.19 2.06 24.95
C PRO A 82 -5.09 2.57 26.08
N LEU A 83 -5.14 1.87 27.18
CA LEU A 83 -6.00 2.23 28.32
C LEU A 83 -5.54 3.50 29.05
N ARG A 84 -4.23 3.71 29.14
CA ARG A 84 -3.67 4.83 29.91
C ARG A 84 -3.67 6.16 29.17
N TYR A 85 -3.39 6.13 27.86
CA TYR A 85 -3.09 7.30 27.06
C TYR A 85 -4.04 7.52 25.89
N SER A 86 -5.20 6.85 25.90
CA SER A 86 -6.27 7.10 24.93
C SER A 86 -6.75 8.56 24.96
N ASN A 87 -7.05 9.10 23.82
CA ASN A 87 -7.73 10.38 23.67
C ASN A 87 -9.27 10.23 23.58
N GLU A 88 -9.78 9.00 23.65
CA GLU A 88 -11.22 8.67 23.66
C GLU A 88 -11.97 9.30 22.48
N GLY A 89 -11.55 8.95 21.25
CA GLY A 89 -12.17 9.48 20.05
C GLY A 89 -11.47 9.07 18.76
N LYS A 90 -11.94 9.65 17.67
CA LYS A 90 -11.43 9.41 16.32
C LYS A 90 -10.25 10.34 16.03
N PHE A 91 -9.04 9.88 16.26
CA PHE A 91 -7.83 10.67 16.10
C PHE A 91 -6.86 10.02 15.11
N PHE A 92 -6.25 10.85 14.28
CA PHE A 92 -4.99 10.54 13.62
C PHE A 92 -4.07 11.77 13.64
N TYR A 93 -2.81 11.55 13.35
CA TYR A 93 -1.74 12.48 13.64
C TYR A 93 -0.93 12.77 12.40
N ILE A 94 -0.57 14.05 12.20
CA ILE A 94 0.25 14.50 11.08
C ILE A 94 1.41 15.33 11.62
N ASP A 95 2.60 15.08 11.09
CA ASP A 95 3.77 15.86 11.46
C ASP A 95 3.69 17.28 10.89
N ALA A 96 3.70 18.26 11.80
CA ALA A 96 3.61 19.66 11.46
C ALA A 96 4.79 20.17 10.60
N THR A 97 5.95 19.50 10.71
CA THR A 97 7.13 19.84 9.91
C THR A 97 6.88 19.68 8.41
N PHE A 98 6.17 18.64 8.01
CA PHE A 98 5.82 18.39 6.61
C PHE A 98 4.65 19.23 6.09
N CYS A 99 3.94 19.94 6.96
CA CYS A 99 2.85 20.82 6.56
C CYS A 99 3.31 22.13 5.90
N ASN A 100 4.59 22.49 6.02
CA ASN A 100 5.16 23.69 5.44
C ASN A 100 5.91 23.36 4.14
N TYR A 101 5.25 23.55 3.01
CA TYR A 101 5.85 23.32 1.70
C TYR A 101 6.64 24.52 1.21
N ASP A 102 7.83 24.31 0.67
CA ASP A 102 8.65 25.32 0.01
C ASP A 102 8.79 25.02 -1.49
N SER A 103 8.00 25.71 -2.30
CA SER A 103 8.03 25.57 -3.77
C SER A 103 9.33 26.08 -4.39
N SER A 104 10.11 26.89 -3.68
CA SER A 104 11.38 27.47 -4.15
C SER A 104 12.60 26.59 -3.84
N ALA A 105 12.46 25.59 -2.96
CA ALA A 105 13.55 24.69 -2.62
C ALA A 105 13.93 23.81 -3.83
N THR A 106 15.22 23.70 -4.05
CA THR A 106 15.78 22.79 -5.07
C THR A 106 16.13 21.46 -4.43
N GLY A 107 15.57 20.37 -4.95
CA GLY A 107 15.80 19.02 -4.44
C GLY A 107 14.51 18.27 -4.13
N SER A 108 14.64 17.07 -3.59
CA SER A 108 13.52 16.18 -3.29
C SER A 108 12.66 16.63 -2.09
N TYR A 109 13.15 17.59 -1.32
CA TYR A 109 12.51 18.02 -0.06
C TYR A 109 12.15 19.49 -0.12
N LYS A 110 10.88 19.77 -0.29
CA LYS A 110 10.33 21.12 -0.42
C LYS A 110 9.54 21.50 0.84
N PHE A 111 10.17 21.38 2.01
CA PHE A 111 9.52 21.66 3.29
C PHE A 111 10.19 22.84 3.99
N GLY A 112 9.49 23.46 4.94
CA GLY A 112 9.99 24.59 5.72
C GLY A 112 9.69 25.96 5.11
N GLY A 113 8.90 26.03 4.04
CA GLY A 113 8.48 27.28 3.40
C GLY A 113 7.08 27.76 3.82
N THR A 114 6.58 28.75 3.11
CA THR A 114 5.24 29.32 3.31
C THR A 114 4.25 28.96 2.19
N GLY A 115 4.62 28.00 1.33
CA GLY A 115 3.87 27.67 0.11
C GLY A 115 2.65 26.76 0.29
N GLY A 116 2.30 26.41 1.53
CA GLY A 116 1.16 25.54 1.84
C GLY A 116 1.54 24.10 2.15
N VAL A 117 0.56 23.21 2.16
CA VAL A 117 0.71 21.80 2.52
C VAL A 117 1.22 21.02 1.31
N SER A 118 2.19 20.13 1.51
CA SER A 118 2.73 19.28 0.45
C SER A 118 1.70 18.25 -0.05
N GLN A 119 1.85 17.82 -1.29
CA GLN A 119 1.01 16.75 -1.86
C GLN A 119 1.16 15.43 -1.06
N THR A 120 2.35 15.16 -0.56
CA THR A 120 2.61 13.99 0.28
C THR A 120 1.77 14.03 1.57
N VAL A 121 1.70 15.18 2.26
CA VAL A 121 0.83 15.32 3.44
C VAL A 121 -0.64 15.17 3.09
N ILE A 122 -1.06 15.73 1.96
CA ILE A 122 -2.45 15.58 1.49
C ILE A 122 -2.78 14.09 1.26
N SER A 123 -1.89 13.35 0.62
CA SER A 123 -2.03 11.90 0.43
C SER A 123 -2.06 11.15 1.77
N THR A 124 -1.15 11.50 2.68
CA THR A 124 -1.06 10.88 4.01
C THR A 124 -2.33 11.07 4.84
N LEU A 125 -3.05 12.19 4.71
CA LEU A 125 -4.33 12.37 5.41
C LEU A 125 -5.34 11.25 5.11
N PHE A 126 -5.40 10.80 3.87
CA PHE A 126 -6.30 9.72 3.45
C PHE A 126 -5.72 8.33 3.75
N HIS A 127 -4.41 8.19 3.74
CA HIS A 127 -3.72 7.00 4.23
C HIS A 127 -4.06 6.70 5.70
N GLU A 128 -3.90 7.70 6.57
CA GLU A 128 -4.19 7.54 8.00
C GLU A 128 -5.68 7.40 8.29
N PHE A 129 -6.52 8.08 7.50
CA PHE A 129 -7.96 7.92 7.62
C PHE A 129 -8.42 6.52 7.21
N GLN A 130 -7.79 5.92 6.19
CA GLN A 130 -8.08 4.54 5.82
C GLN A 130 -7.70 3.56 6.95
N HIS A 131 -6.59 3.75 7.64
CA HIS A 131 -6.26 2.96 8.83
C HIS A 131 -7.35 3.04 9.91
N MET A 132 -7.90 4.21 10.14
CA MET A 132 -9.01 4.41 11.07
C MET A 132 -10.26 3.64 10.63
N ILE A 133 -10.65 3.76 9.36
CA ILE A 133 -11.78 3.01 8.77
C ILE A 133 -11.54 1.51 8.88
N ASN A 134 -10.34 1.05 8.54
CA ASN A 134 -9.99 -0.38 8.59
C ASN A 134 -10.05 -0.93 10.01
N PHE A 135 -9.59 -0.17 11.00
CA PHE A 135 -9.72 -0.56 12.41
C PHE A 135 -11.19 -0.70 12.83
N GLY A 136 -12.05 0.24 12.42
CA GLY A 136 -13.48 0.16 12.62
C GLY A 136 -14.09 -1.11 12.01
N ASN A 137 -13.89 -1.29 10.71
CA ASN A 137 -14.50 -2.40 9.96
C ASN A 137 -14.00 -3.78 10.41
N LYS A 138 -12.68 -3.92 10.61
CA LYS A 138 -12.07 -5.23 10.85
C LYS A 138 -12.07 -5.60 12.33
N VAL A 139 -11.67 -4.68 13.19
CA VAL A 139 -11.46 -4.97 14.61
C VAL A 139 -12.73 -4.73 15.41
N ILE A 140 -13.32 -3.53 15.33
CA ILE A 140 -14.47 -3.19 16.17
C ILE A 140 -15.74 -3.92 15.72
N GLU A 141 -16.07 -3.84 14.43
CA GLU A 141 -17.30 -4.42 13.88
C GLU A 141 -17.12 -5.87 13.44
N GLY A 142 -15.97 -6.18 12.82
CA GLY A 142 -15.64 -7.51 12.34
C GLY A 142 -15.15 -8.48 13.42
N GLY A 143 -14.76 -7.98 14.58
CA GLY A 143 -14.24 -8.79 15.69
C GLY A 143 -12.94 -9.51 15.40
N VAL A 144 -12.15 -9.03 14.42
CA VAL A 144 -10.90 -9.66 14.03
C VAL A 144 -9.80 -9.28 15.03
N SER A 145 -9.14 -10.28 15.60
CA SER A 145 -8.03 -10.10 16.56
C SER A 145 -6.68 -9.89 15.88
N ASP A 146 -6.52 -10.36 14.64
CA ASP A 146 -5.28 -10.25 13.86
C ASP A 146 -5.54 -9.50 12.55
N ASN A 147 -4.97 -8.30 12.45
CA ASN A 147 -5.04 -7.46 11.25
C ASN A 147 -3.61 -7.25 10.73
N PRO A 148 -3.12 -8.13 9.83
CA PRO A 148 -1.73 -8.11 9.40
C PRO A 148 -1.32 -6.76 8.81
N SER A 149 -0.19 -6.22 9.28
CA SER A 149 0.30 -4.89 8.86
C SER A 149 0.43 -4.75 7.35
N TRP A 150 0.93 -5.78 6.65
CA TRP A 150 1.05 -5.73 5.19
C TRP A 150 -0.29 -5.51 4.47
N HIS A 151 -1.37 -6.10 4.99
CA HIS A 151 -2.71 -5.97 4.41
C HIS A 151 -3.33 -4.60 4.75
N ASN A 152 -3.13 -4.14 5.97
CA ASN A 152 -3.56 -2.84 6.43
C ASN A 152 -2.87 -1.72 5.61
N GLU A 153 -1.55 -1.78 5.47
CA GLU A 153 -0.78 -0.83 4.66
C GLU A 153 -1.14 -0.88 3.16
N MET A 154 -1.39 -2.08 2.64
CA MET A 154 -1.87 -2.24 1.27
C MET A 154 -3.18 -1.48 1.03
N LEU A 155 -4.14 -1.58 1.95
CA LEU A 155 -5.42 -0.87 1.86
C LEU A 155 -5.23 0.64 1.94
N SER A 156 -4.36 1.13 2.82
CA SER A 156 -4.09 2.56 2.97
C SER A 156 -3.40 3.14 1.72
N MET A 157 -2.48 2.41 1.12
CA MET A 157 -1.88 2.84 -0.15
C MET A 157 -2.85 2.73 -1.33
N LEU A 158 -3.83 1.82 -1.30
CA LEU A 158 -4.92 1.81 -2.27
C LEU A 158 -5.87 3.00 -2.09
N ALA A 159 -6.04 3.51 -0.86
CA ALA A 159 -6.76 4.77 -0.65
C ALA A 159 -6.00 5.94 -1.26
N GLU A 160 -4.69 6.05 -1.06
CA GLU A 160 -3.86 7.05 -1.74
C GLU A 160 -3.98 6.97 -3.28
N ASP A 161 -3.95 5.77 -3.85
CA ASP A 161 -4.07 5.53 -5.29
C ASP A 161 -5.45 5.98 -5.82
N LEU A 162 -6.51 5.57 -5.14
CA LEU A 162 -7.88 5.92 -5.51
C LEU A 162 -8.17 7.43 -5.38
N MET A 163 -7.62 8.05 -4.34
CA MET A 163 -7.83 9.46 -4.03
C MET A 163 -6.99 10.40 -4.89
N ALA A 164 -5.93 9.92 -5.53
CA ALA A 164 -4.95 10.77 -6.23
C ALA A 164 -5.59 11.69 -7.27
N GLU A 165 -6.52 11.20 -8.07
CA GLU A 165 -7.25 12.01 -9.07
C GLU A 165 -8.16 13.04 -8.40
N GLN A 166 -8.89 12.64 -7.36
CA GLN A 166 -9.80 13.51 -6.62
C GLN A 166 -9.09 14.69 -5.95
N LEU A 167 -7.89 14.41 -5.49
CA LEU A 167 -7.04 15.39 -4.81
C LEU A 167 -6.23 16.26 -5.77
N GLY A 168 -6.25 15.92 -7.08
CA GLY A 168 -5.45 16.59 -8.09
C GLY A 168 -3.95 16.41 -7.87
N LEU A 169 -3.53 15.27 -7.36
CA LEU A 169 -2.12 14.97 -7.12
C LEU A 169 -1.37 14.80 -8.45
N ASP A 170 -0.15 15.31 -8.50
CA ASP A 170 0.74 15.11 -9.65
C ASP A 170 1.04 13.61 -9.82
N ALA A 171 0.94 13.13 -11.06
CA ALA A 171 1.27 11.74 -11.39
C ALA A 171 2.71 11.33 -11.02
N LYS A 172 3.62 12.30 -10.84
CA LYS A 172 5.00 12.07 -10.41
C LYS A 172 5.19 12.06 -8.90
N GLU A 173 4.18 12.45 -8.15
CA GLU A 173 4.23 12.57 -6.69
C GLU A 173 3.20 11.66 -5.99
N ASN A 174 2.40 10.92 -6.75
CA ASN A 174 1.42 9.98 -6.21
C ASN A 174 2.09 8.70 -5.66
N VAL A 175 1.31 7.86 -5.01
CA VAL A 175 1.80 6.61 -4.40
C VAL A 175 2.47 5.67 -5.41
N ALA A 176 1.96 5.58 -6.64
CA ALA A 176 2.55 4.74 -7.67
C ALA A 176 3.96 5.20 -8.05
N ALA A 177 4.15 6.51 -8.25
CA ALA A 177 5.45 7.10 -8.55
C ALA A 177 6.47 6.89 -7.43
N ASN A 178 6.00 6.83 -6.18
CA ASN A 178 6.86 6.63 -5.01
C ASN A 178 7.17 5.14 -4.74
N ARG A 179 6.24 4.22 -5.03
CA ARG A 179 6.35 2.80 -4.63
C ARG A 179 6.80 1.88 -5.76
N ILE A 180 6.33 2.09 -6.99
CA ILE A 180 6.66 1.17 -8.10
C ILE A 180 8.14 1.18 -8.49
N PRO A 181 8.86 2.30 -8.56
CA PRO A 181 10.30 2.28 -8.83
C PRO A 181 11.07 1.48 -7.77
N LEU A 182 10.70 1.62 -6.50
CA LEU A 182 11.34 0.90 -5.41
C LEU A 182 10.98 -0.60 -5.44
N PHE A 183 9.72 -0.95 -5.71
CA PHE A 183 9.34 -2.32 -5.96
C PHE A 183 10.15 -2.92 -7.10
N ASN A 184 10.22 -2.29 -8.25
CA ASN A 184 10.98 -2.74 -9.40
C ASN A 184 12.46 -3.00 -9.06
N ARG A 185 13.07 -2.09 -8.29
CA ARG A 185 14.47 -2.19 -7.90
C ARG A 185 14.75 -3.27 -6.85
N ALA A 186 13.81 -3.49 -5.93
CA ALA A 186 14.14 -4.13 -4.65
C ALA A 186 13.07 -5.13 -4.14
N TYR A 187 12.16 -5.60 -4.99
CA TYR A 187 11.04 -6.48 -4.64
C TYR A 187 11.47 -7.76 -3.89
N TYR A 188 12.68 -8.23 -4.09
CA TYR A 188 13.23 -9.44 -3.47
C TYR A 188 13.66 -9.23 -2.00
N ASN A 189 13.70 -7.99 -1.53
CA ASN A 189 14.10 -7.69 -0.14
C ASN A 189 12.97 -7.90 0.88
N SER A 190 11.72 -8.02 0.43
CA SER A 190 10.55 -8.23 1.30
C SER A 190 9.60 -9.24 0.67
N GLY A 191 9.07 -10.15 1.48
CA GLY A 191 7.93 -10.97 1.07
C GLY A 191 6.63 -10.18 1.20
N LEU A 192 5.59 -10.59 0.45
CA LEU A 192 4.31 -9.90 0.47
C LEU A 192 3.66 -9.91 1.87
N THR A 193 3.73 -11.04 2.56
CA THR A 193 3.08 -11.21 3.87
C THR A 193 4.01 -10.88 5.04
N GLU A 194 5.21 -10.43 4.76
CA GLU A 194 6.18 -10.00 5.75
C GLU A 194 6.12 -8.48 5.89
N TYR A 195 6.06 -7.99 7.11
CA TYR A 195 6.22 -6.58 7.40
C TYR A 195 7.54 -6.36 8.12
N LEU A 196 8.43 -5.63 7.46
CA LEU A 196 9.75 -5.30 8.01
C LEU A 196 9.64 -3.98 8.77
N ASP A 197 9.64 -4.07 10.09
CA ASP A 197 9.47 -2.92 10.96
C ASP A 197 10.82 -2.23 11.36
N ASP A 198 11.92 -2.76 10.88
CA ASP A 198 13.24 -2.17 10.99
C ASP A 198 13.34 -0.83 10.27
N THR A 199 13.95 0.15 10.94
CA THR A 199 14.20 1.49 10.37
C THR A 199 14.91 1.40 9.01
N GLY A 200 14.28 1.92 7.98
CA GLY A 200 14.80 1.93 6.61
C GLY A 200 14.43 0.70 5.75
N LYS A 201 13.86 -0.37 6.33
CA LYS A 201 13.42 -1.55 5.58
C LYS A 201 11.91 -1.61 5.37
N ALA A 202 11.12 -0.98 6.22
CA ALA A 202 9.67 -0.92 6.10
C ALA A 202 9.21 -0.48 4.70
N ILE A 203 9.95 0.43 4.06
CA ILE A 203 9.65 0.93 2.72
C ILE A 203 9.63 -0.17 1.64
N TYR A 204 10.37 -1.27 1.81
CA TYR A 204 10.33 -2.43 0.90
C TYR A 204 9.01 -3.18 1.07
N SER A 205 8.55 -3.37 2.32
CA SER A 205 7.24 -3.98 2.61
C SER A 205 6.11 -3.14 2.04
N TYR A 206 6.13 -1.83 2.23
CA TYR A 206 5.19 -0.90 1.61
C TYR A 206 5.16 -1.04 0.09
N SER A 207 6.33 -1.06 -0.55
CA SER A 207 6.41 -1.11 -2.01
C SER A 207 5.90 -2.44 -2.57
N THR A 208 6.18 -3.56 -1.91
CA THR A 208 5.70 -4.88 -2.29
C THR A 208 4.19 -5.01 -2.08
N ALA A 209 3.68 -4.55 -0.93
CA ALA A 209 2.26 -4.56 -0.62
C ALA A 209 1.47 -3.68 -1.60
N TYR A 210 1.97 -2.47 -1.89
CA TYR A 210 1.34 -1.59 -2.88
C TYR A 210 1.33 -2.19 -4.29
N ALA A 211 2.46 -2.71 -4.77
CA ALA A 211 2.54 -3.28 -6.12
C ALA A 211 1.56 -4.44 -6.29
N PHE A 212 1.43 -5.30 -5.29
CA PHE A 212 0.44 -6.37 -5.28
C PHE A 212 -0.99 -5.82 -5.20
N GLY A 213 -1.27 -4.88 -4.31
CA GLY A 213 -2.57 -4.24 -4.15
C GLY A 213 -3.02 -3.52 -5.42
N ALA A 214 -2.13 -2.73 -6.03
CA ALA A 214 -2.39 -2.01 -7.27
C ALA A 214 -2.70 -2.95 -8.44
N TRP A 215 -1.96 -4.06 -8.55
CA TRP A 215 -2.22 -5.09 -9.55
C TRP A 215 -3.57 -5.75 -9.33
N ILE A 216 -3.84 -6.24 -8.10
CA ILE A 216 -5.03 -7.03 -7.81
C ILE A 216 -6.31 -6.21 -7.93
N ALA A 217 -6.28 -4.94 -7.50
CA ALA A 217 -7.41 -4.04 -7.66
C ALA A 217 -7.77 -3.88 -9.15
N ARG A 218 -6.77 -3.69 -10.00
CA ARG A 218 -6.96 -3.53 -11.45
C ARG A 218 -7.36 -4.82 -12.17
N GLU A 219 -6.93 -5.98 -11.66
CA GLU A 219 -7.28 -7.29 -12.25
C GLU A 219 -8.70 -7.74 -11.91
N TYR A 220 -9.25 -7.33 -10.74
CA TYR A 220 -10.48 -7.92 -10.20
C TYR A 220 -11.62 -6.91 -9.98
N GLY A 221 -11.61 -5.76 -10.63
CA GLY A 221 -12.79 -4.89 -10.69
C GLY A 221 -12.62 -3.52 -10.01
N GLY A 222 -11.40 -3.06 -9.83
CA GLY A 222 -11.11 -1.69 -9.41
C GLY A 222 -11.73 -1.31 -8.06
N PRO A 223 -12.39 -0.15 -7.99
CA PRO A 223 -13.01 0.33 -6.74
C PRO A 223 -14.02 -0.65 -6.12
N ALA A 224 -14.79 -1.39 -6.92
CA ALA A 224 -15.73 -2.37 -6.40
C ALA A 224 -15.05 -3.56 -5.70
N PHE A 225 -13.88 -3.97 -6.19
CA PHE A 225 -13.06 -4.97 -5.51
C PHE A 225 -12.50 -4.42 -4.20
N ILE A 226 -11.99 -3.18 -4.20
CA ILE A 226 -11.48 -2.51 -2.99
C ILE A 226 -12.59 -2.41 -1.94
N GLU A 227 -13.80 -2.01 -2.32
CA GLU A 227 -14.95 -1.94 -1.45
C GLU A 227 -15.25 -3.28 -0.78
N ASN A 228 -15.37 -4.35 -1.57
CA ASN A 228 -15.61 -5.70 -1.03
C ASN A 228 -14.48 -6.17 -0.10
N MET A 229 -13.22 -5.82 -0.40
CA MET A 229 -12.08 -6.18 0.43
C MET A 229 -12.06 -5.40 1.75
N SER A 230 -12.34 -4.11 1.71
CA SER A 230 -12.33 -3.26 2.91
C SER A 230 -13.50 -3.58 3.84
N LYS A 231 -14.69 -3.79 3.29
CA LYS A 231 -15.92 -3.97 4.07
C LYS A 231 -16.20 -5.40 4.55
N ASN A 232 -15.48 -6.42 4.07
CA ASN A 232 -15.68 -7.78 4.59
C ASN A 232 -15.04 -7.95 5.98
N ALA A 233 -15.54 -8.92 6.77
CA ALA A 233 -15.08 -9.20 8.14
C ALA A 233 -13.84 -10.11 8.19
N LYS A 234 -12.95 -10.04 7.19
CA LYS A 234 -11.72 -10.86 7.11
C LYS A 234 -10.50 -9.99 6.90
N THR A 235 -9.31 -10.55 7.09
CA THR A 235 -8.02 -9.88 6.87
C THR A 235 -7.10 -10.72 6.00
N GLY A 236 -6.02 -10.13 5.52
CA GLY A 236 -4.99 -10.81 4.75
C GLY A 236 -5.53 -11.49 3.48
N MET A 237 -4.99 -12.65 3.16
CA MET A 237 -5.37 -13.38 1.93
C MET A 237 -6.83 -13.83 1.92
N ASP A 238 -7.42 -14.09 3.07
CA ASP A 238 -8.83 -14.48 3.16
C ASP A 238 -9.76 -13.31 2.80
N SER A 239 -9.43 -12.09 3.22
CA SER A 239 -10.15 -10.88 2.81
C SER A 239 -10.09 -10.70 1.29
N ILE A 240 -8.93 -10.89 0.70
CA ILE A 240 -8.67 -10.72 -0.73
C ILE A 240 -9.47 -11.76 -1.55
N THR A 241 -9.38 -13.03 -1.19
CA THR A 241 -10.06 -14.09 -1.94
C THR A 241 -11.58 -14.00 -1.85
N ASP A 242 -12.10 -13.57 -0.69
CA ASP A 242 -13.52 -13.27 -0.51
C ASP A 242 -13.97 -12.10 -1.39
N ALA A 243 -13.18 -11.02 -1.40
CA ALA A 243 -13.48 -9.86 -2.25
C ALA A 243 -13.48 -10.21 -3.75
N ILE A 244 -12.52 -11.05 -4.19
CA ILE A 244 -12.51 -11.55 -5.57
C ILE A 244 -13.82 -12.33 -5.86
N TYR A 245 -14.21 -13.21 -4.95
CA TYR A 245 -15.46 -13.96 -5.14
C TYR A 245 -16.69 -13.04 -5.17
N ALA A 246 -16.79 -12.11 -4.24
CA ALA A 246 -17.89 -11.16 -4.17
C ALA A 246 -17.99 -10.28 -5.43
N THR A 247 -16.85 -9.86 -5.97
CA THR A 247 -16.81 -8.97 -7.15
C THR A 247 -17.02 -9.72 -8.46
N THR A 248 -16.45 -10.92 -8.60
CA THR A 248 -16.35 -11.60 -9.92
C THR A 248 -17.12 -12.92 -10.00
N GLY A 249 -17.59 -13.46 -8.88
CA GLY A 249 -18.17 -14.81 -8.79
C GLY A 249 -17.15 -15.95 -8.94
N LYS A 250 -15.85 -15.64 -8.97
CA LYS A 250 -14.80 -16.64 -9.20
C LYS A 250 -14.01 -16.92 -7.93
N SER A 251 -13.87 -18.18 -7.57
CA SER A 251 -12.96 -18.59 -6.50
C SER A 251 -11.54 -18.72 -7.02
N VAL A 252 -10.60 -18.21 -6.23
CA VAL A 252 -9.16 -18.32 -6.52
C VAL A 252 -8.42 -18.63 -5.22
N SER A 253 -7.46 -19.55 -5.27
CA SER A 253 -6.61 -19.81 -4.09
C SER A 253 -5.48 -18.76 -3.99
N PRO A 254 -4.99 -18.46 -2.76
CA PRO A 254 -3.89 -17.52 -2.56
C PRO A 254 -2.66 -17.83 -3.40
N LEU A 255 -2.29 -19.10 -3.53
CA LEU A 255 -1.14 -19.52 -4.33
C LEU A 255 -1.33 -19.24 -5.83
N VAL A 256 -2.52 -19.52 -6.36
CA VAL A 256 -2.84 -19.25 -7.78
C VAL A 256 -2.84 -17.74 -8.03
N LEU A 257 -3.39 -16.98 -7.10
CA LEU A 257 -3.40 -15.52 -7.17
C LEU A 257 -1.98 -14.96 -7.22
N TYR A 258 -1.14 -15.41 -6.30
CA TYR A 258 0.24 -14.94 -6.23
C TYR A 258 1.07 -15.32 -7.48
N LYS A 259 0.84 -16.52 -8.03
CA LYS A 259 1.45 -16.91 -9.32
C LYS A 259 1.06 -15.98 -10.47
N LYS A 260 -0.20 -15.54 -10.53
CA LYS A 260 -0.66 -14.57 -11.53
C LYS A 260 0.02 -13.21 -11.35
N PHE A 261 0.21 -12.77 -10.11
CA PHE A 261 0.95 -11.54 -9.82
C PHE A 261 2.40 -11.63 -10.32
N ILE A 262 3.11 -12.73 -10.03
CA ILE A 262 4.47 -12.93 -10.53
C ILE A 262 4.49 -12.94 -12.07
N GLN A 263 3.52 -13.58 -12.71
CA GLN A 263 3.40 -13.53 -14.17
C GLN A 263 3.24 -12.10 -14.68
N ALA A 264 2.41 -11.29 -14.03
CA ALA A 264 2.24 -9.88 -14.38
C ALA A 264 3.53 -9.07 -14.21
N CYS A 265 4.38 -9.44 -13.25
CA CYS A 265 5.69 -8.83 -13.06
C CYS A 265 6.73 -9.21 -14.09
N VAL A 266 6.56 -10.34 -14.79
CA VAL A 266 7.52 -10.85 -15.79
C VAL A 266 7.16 -10.41 -17.19
N TYR A 267 5.89 -10.47 -17.55
CA TYR A 267 5.47 -10.23 -18.94
C TYR A 267 5.14 -8.77 -19.21
N ARG A 268 5.85 -8.17 -20.15
CA ARG A 268 5.49 -6.87 -20.71
C ARG A 268 4.18 -6.96 -21.47
N ASN A 269 3.31 -5.97 -21.27
CA ASN A 269 1.98 -5.83 -21.86
C ASN A 269 1.88 -5.94 -23.40
N LYS A 270 2.97 -5.88 -24.13
CA LYS A 270 2.92 -5.87 -25.60
C LYS A 270 2.37 -7.15 -26.22
N PHE A 271 2.47 -8.30 -25.56
CA PHE A 271 2.16 -9.61 -26.14
C PHE A 271 1.03 -10.37 -25.44
N ALA A 272 0.70 -9.99 -24.22
CA ALA A 272 -0.40 -10.62 -23.51
C ALA A 272 -0.94 -9.68 -22.44
N GLN A 273 -1.95 -8.89 -22.79
CA GLN A 273 -2.69 -8.05 -21.81
C GLN A 273 -3.10 -8.84 -20.57
N LYS A 274 -3.35 -10.12 -20.70
CA LYS A 274 -3.69 -11.03 -19.60
C LYS A 274 -2.54 -11.35 -18.64
N TYR A 275 -1.29 -11.00 -18.97
CA TYR A 275 -0.12 -11.31 -18.15
C TYR A 275 0.62 -10.05 -17.65
N GLY A 276 0.32 -8.87 -18.19
CA GLY A 276 0.86 -7.61 -17.71
C GLY A 276 0.00 -6.99 -16.60
N TYR A 277 0.43 -5.86 -16.08
CA TYR A 277 -0.45 -5.04 -15.26
C TYR A 277 -1.65 -4.60 -16.10
N PRO A 278 -2.87 -4.92 -15.69
CA PRO A 278 -4.04 -4.59 -16.49
C PRO A 278 -4.21 -3.07 -16.58
N THR A 279 -4.54 -2.61 -17.79
CA THR A 279 -5.00 -1.26 -18.01
C THR A 279 -6.50 -1.23 -17.82
N LEU A 280 -6.98 -0.53 -16.81
CA LEU A 280 -8.41 -0.33 -16.61
C LEU A 280 -8.88 0.93 -17.34
N ASP A 281 -10.01 0.81 -18.02
CA ASP A 281 -10.70 1.99 -18.55
C ASP A 281 -11.38 2.71 -17.38
N LYS A 282 -10.91 3.91 -17.05
CA LYS A 282 -11.47 4.76 -16.02
C LYS A 282 -13.00 4.94 -16.09
N LYS A 283 -13.59 4.84 -17.27
CA LYS A 283 -15.04 5.01 -17.45
C LYS A 283 -15.83 3.78 -17.04
N THR A 284 -15.25 2.59 -17.14
CA THR A 284 -15.92 1.32 -16.82
C THR A 284 -15.69 0.89 -15.39
N ASP A 285 -14.55 1.28 -14.79
CA ASP A 285 -14.12 0.83 -13.46
C ASP A 285 -14.16 1.97 -12.44
N SER A 286 -15.08 2.92 -12.59
CA SER A 286 -15.26 4.05 -11.69
C SER A 286 -16.51 3.91 -10.84
N ILE A 287 -16.42 4.35 -9.59
CA ILE A 287 -17.55 4.62 -8.72
C ILE A 287 -17.90 6.10 -8.80
N ARG A 288 -19.18 6.43 -8.83
CA ARG A 288 -19.67 7.81 -8.81
C ARG A 288 -20.29 8.12 -7.46
N VAL A 289 -19.72 9.11 -6.81
CA VAL A 289 -20.26 9.70 -5.57
C VAL A 289 -20.55 11.16 -5.85
N ASP A 290 -21.78 11.59 -5.71
CA ASP A 290 -22.23 12.97 -5.93
C ASP A 290 -21.76 13.61 -7.25
N GLY A 291 -21.70 12.80 -8.31
CA GLY A 291 -21.26 13.24 -9.64
C GLY A 291 -19.75 13.25 -9.85
N ILE A 292 -18.97 12.91 -8.83
CA ILE A 292 -17.51 12.76 -8.90
C ILE A 292 -17.18 11.32 -9.31
N SER A 293 -16.29 11.15 -10.27
CA SER A 293 -15.80 9.83 -10.68
C SER A 293 -14.50 9.51 -9.96
N ALA A 294 -14.44 8.33 -9.34
CA ALA A 294 -13.20 7.73 -8.89
C ALA A 294 -12.79 6.61 -9.82
N GLY A 295 -11.56 6.53 -10.12
CA GLY A 295 -10.99 5.46 -10.91
C GLY A 295 -9.52 5.25 -10.55
N LEU A 296 -9.03 4.09 -10.91
CA LEU A 296 -7.61 3.77 -10.79
C LEU A 296 -6.92 4.05 -12.13
N GLU A 297 -5.86 4.86 -12.10
CA GLU A 297 -5.03 5.09 -13.28
C GLU A 297 -4.35 3.80 -13.74
N CYS A 298 -4.07 3.73 -15.04
CA CYS A 298 -3.24 2.66 -15.57
C CYS A 298 -1.83 2.70 -14.95
N ILE A 299 -1.35 1.54 -14.52
CA ILE A 299 0.03 1.36 -14.08
C ILE A 299 0.71 0.33 -14.99
N ASP A 300 1.70 0.77 -15.77
CA ASP A 300 2.64 -0.10 -16.46
C ASP A 300 3.98 -0.05 -15.75
N ILE A 301 4.27 -1.07 -14.94
CA ILE A 301 5.52 -1.13 -14.15
C ILE A 301 6.79 -1.11 -15.02
N PHE A 302 6.65 -1.31 -16.33
CA PHE A 302 7.73 -1.18 -17.30
C PHE A 302 7.77 0.18 -17.99
N SER A 303 6.91 1.13 -17.60
CA SER A 303 6.97 2.51 -18.10
C SER A 303 8.24 3.22 -17.64
N SER A 304 8.70 4.16 -18.45
CA SER A 304 9.77 5.09 -18.08
C SER A 304 9.41 5.98 -16.87
N ASP A 305 8.13 6.11 -16.57
CA ASP A 305 7.65 6.86 -15.41
C ASP A 305 8.05 6.18 -14.09
N TYR A 306 8.24 4.86 -14.10
CA TYR A 306 8.64 4.05 -12.95
C TYR A 306 10.07 3.52 -13.06
N LYS A 307 10.93 4.28 -13.76
CA LYS A 307 12.35 3.94 -13.88
C LYS A 307 13.09 4.08 -12.55
N TYR A 308 14.11 3.27 -12.38
CA TYR A 308 15.01 3.31 -11.23
C TYR A 308 16.47 3.25 -11.68
N PRO A 309 17.43 3.84 -10.95
CA PRO A 309 18.84 3.72 -11.24
C PRO A 309 19.36 2.33 -10.87
N TYR A 310 20.32 1.82 -11.59
CA TYR A 310 20.98 0.54 -11.29
C TYR A 310 21.64 0.56 -9.88
N SER A 311 22.28 1.67 -9.57
CA SER A 311 22.82 1.98 -8.24
C SER A 311 22.66 3.48 -8.00
N ASP A 312 22.83 3.91 -6.76
CA ASP A 312 22.59 5.32 -6.37
C ASP A 312 23.45 6.35 -7.15
N ASN A 313 24.56 5.91 -7.75
CA ASN A 313 25.43 6.75 -8.59
C ASN A 313 25.41 6.37 -10.08
N SER A 314 24.46 5.54 -10.51
CA SER A 314 24.39 5.11 -11.90
C SER A 314 23.68 6.13 -12.78
N SER A 315 24.22 6.37 -13.97
CA SER A 315 23.53 7.08 -15.05
C SER A 315 22.57 6.18 -15.82
N ASP A 316 22.67 4.86 -15.64
CA ASP A 316 21.83 3.88 -16.31
C ASP A 316 20.53 3.69 -15.52
N TYR A 317 19.41 3.73 -16.24
CA TYR A 317 18.08 3.51 -15.70
C TYR A 317 17.46 2.25 -16.25
N TYR A 318 16.64 1.60 -15.43
CA TYR A 318 15.92 0.37 -15.73
C TYR A 318 14.44 0.53 -15.45
N THR A 319 13.63 -0.31 -16.06
CA THR A 319 12.18 -0.40 -15.83
C THR A 319 11.76 -1.84 -15.60
N GLY A 320 10.64 -2.05 -14.94
CA GLY A 320 10.17 -3.37 -14.54
C GLY A 320 11.06 -3.99 -13.45
N PRO A 321 10.68 -5.13 -12.87
CA PRO A 321 11.43 -5.77 -11.81
C PRO A 321 12.86 -6.09 -12.23
N CYS A 322 13.81 -5.80 -11.34
CA CYS A 322 15.23 -6.06 -11.64
C CYS A 322 15.48 -7.55 -11.80
N LEU A 323 16.42 -7.86 -12.69
CA LEU A 323 16.86 -9.23 -12.93
C LEU A 323 18.06 -9.55 -12.06
N ILE A 324 17.95 -10.64 -11.33
CA ILE A 324 19.02 -11.15 -10.48
C ILE A 324 19.89 -12.09 -11.31
N SER A 325 21.19 -12.08 -11.08
CA SER A 325 22.09 -13.04 -11.73
C SER A 325 21.67 -14.49 -11.41
N TYR A 326 21.77 -15.37 -12.37
CA TYR A 326 21.36 -16.78 -12.22
C TYR A 326 22.15 -17.52 -11.14
N ASP A 327 23.35 -17.07 -10.84
CA ASP A 327 24.26 -17.62 -9.83
C ASP A 327 24.17 -16.91 -8.46
N ALA A 328 23.36 -15.87 -8.34
CA ALA A 328 23.16 -15.18 -7.08
C ALA A 328 22.35 -16.05 -6.11
N ALA A 329 22.90 -16.28 -4.95
CA ALA A 329 22.16 -16.89 -3.83
C ALA A 329 21.38 -15.82 -3.07
N GLY A 330 20.17 -16.16 -2.67
CA GLY A 330 19.32 -15.29 -1.85
C GLY A 330 18.38 -16.11 -1.00
N GLU A 331 17.87 -15.52 0.05
CA GLU A 331 16.82 -16.11 0.89
C GLU A 331 15.45 -15.67 0.36
N LEU A 332 14.57 -16.64 0.09
CA LEU A 332 13.18 -16.33 -0.24
C LEU A 332 12.42 -16.01 1.06
N ARG A 333 11.79 -14.85 1.05
CA ARG A 333 10.91 -14.39 2.11
C ARG A 333 9.50 -14.99 1.97
N PRO A 334 8.67 -15.00 3.03
CA PRO A 334 7.29 -15.47 2.94
C PRO A 334 6.50 -14.74 1.86
N TYR A 335 5.94 -15.48 0.90
CA TYR A 335 5.36 -14.89 -0.33
C TYR A 335 6.33 -13.92 -1.01
N GLY A 336 7.62 -14.26 -1.04
CA GLY A 336 8.64 -13.58 -1.82
C GLY A 336 8.92 -14.31 -3.14
N PHE A 337 9.54 -13.62 -4.07
CA PHE A 337 10.00 -14.21 -5.33
C PHE A 337 11.27 -13.51 -5.81
N THR A 338 11.96 -14.18 -6.72
CA THR A 338 13.11 -13.63 -7.43
C THR A 338 12.97 -13.93 -8.92
N ILE A 339 13.42 -13.03 -9.76
CA ILE A 339 13.41 -13.19 -11.22
C ILE A 339 14.86 -13.26 -11.66
N HIS A 340 15.25 -14.42 -12.21
CA HIS A 340 16.60 -14.66 -12.68
C HIS A 340 16.62 -14.67 -14.20
N TYR A 341 17.58 -13.94 -14.78
CA TYR A 341 17.87 -14.03 -16.20
C TYR A 341 18.86 -15.17 -16.46
N VAL A 342 18.40 -16.19 -17.14
CA VAL A 342 19.22 -17.39 -17.41
C VAL A 342 19.89 -17.39 -18.79
N GLY A 343 19.73 -16.31 -19.54
CA GLY A 343 20.34 -16.15 -20.83
C GLY A 343 19.37 -16.26 -22.03
N ARG A 344 19.89 -16.27 -23.20
CA ARG A 344 19.15 -16.36 -24.47
C ARG A 344 19.32 -17.75 -25.06
N ALA A 345 18.21 -18.38 -25.46
CA ALA A 345 18.29 -19.65 -26.21
C ALA A 345 19.01 -19.45 -27.54
N THR A 346 19.98 -20.30 -27.82
CA THR A 346 20.73 -20.33 -29.07
C THR A 346 20.41 -21.57 -29.90
N SER A 347 19.51 -22.43 -29.41
CA SER A 347 19.04 -23.65 -30.06
C SER A 347 17.58 -23.92 -29.68
N ASP A 348 16.93 -24.84 -30.39
CA ASP A 348 15.55 -25.26 -30.13
C ASP A 348 15.36 -25.99 -28.80
N THR A 349 16.46 -26.38 -28.15
CA THR A 349 16.46 -27.07 -26.85
C THR A 349 17.32 -26.33 -25.86
N VAL A 350 16.74 -26.01 -24.72
CA VAL A 350 17.43 -25.42 -23.55
C VAL A 350 17.30 -26.38 -22.38
N VAL A 351 18.43 -26.74 -21.77
CA VAL A 351 18.46 -27.54 -20.55
C VAL A 351 18.80 -26.63 -19.37
N LEU A 352 17.94 -26.62 -18.39
CA LEU A 352 18.15 -25.91 -17.13
C LEU A 352 18.34 -26.96 -16.02
N GLU A 353 19.52 -26.96 -15.39
CA GLU A 353 19.83 -27.82 -14.28
C GLU A 353 19.73 -27.03 -12.97
N PHE A 354 18.93 -27.53 -12.03
CA PHE A 354 18.79 -26.97 -10.69
C PHE A 354 19.48 -27.90 -9.68
N SER A 355 20.67 -27.52 -9.26
CA SER A 355 21.52 -28.37 -8.39
C SER A 355 21.24 -28.19 -6.89
N GLN A 356 20.46 -27.19 -6.51
CA GLN A 356 20.19 -26.91 -5.10
C GLN A 356 18.94 -27.61 -4.58
N ARG A 357 19.01 -28.06 -3.32
CA ARG A 357 17.88 -28.61 -2.60
C ARG A 357 16.89 -27.50 -2.27
N ARG A 358 15.71 -27.59 -2.81
CA ARG A 358 14.62 -26.62 -2.52
C ARG A 358 14.12 -26.77 -1.08
N ALA A 359 13.83 -25.66 -0.46
CA ALA A 359 13.05 -25.64 0.78
C ALA A 359 11.60 -26.11 0.53
N SER A 360 10.93 -26.59 1.57
CA SER A 360 9.52 -26.96 1.48
C SER A 360 8.69 -25.74 1.07
N GLY A 361 7.81 -25.90 0.08
CA GLY A 361 6.93 -24.85 -0.42
C GLY A 361 7.53 -23.96 -1.53
N GLU A 362 8.84 -24.05 -1.80
CA GLU A 362 9.47 -23.34 -2.91
C GLU A 362 9.01 -23.88 -4.26
N GLN A 363 8.72 -22.98 -5.19
CA GLN A 363 8.30 -23.31 -6.55
C GLN A 363 9.14 -22.57 -7.57
N ILE A 364 9.48 -23.26 -8.66
CA ILE A 364 10.18 -22.69 -9.79
C ILE A 364 9.20 -22.57 -10.96
N MET A 365 9.14 -21.36 -11.53
CA MET A 365 8.37 -21.07 -12.74
C MET A 365 9.33 -20.63 -13.83
N ILE A 366 9.13 -21.16 -15.03
CA ILE A 366 9.97 -20.83 -16.18
C ILE A 366 9.12 -20.03 -17.17
N TYR A 367 9.63 -18.86 -17.55
CA TYR A 367 9.01 -17.98 -18.52
C TYR A 367 9.93 -17.86 -19.74
N VAL A 368 9.34 -17.98 -20.91
CA VAL A 368 10.06 -17.82 -22.18
C VAL A 368 9.49 -16.61 -22.90
N GLN A 369 10.36 -15.70 -23.31
CA GLN A 369 10.00 -14.51 -24.08
C GLN A 369 10.93 -14.34 -25.28
N ASP A 370 10.40 -13.79 -26.37
CA ASP A 370 11.20 -13.52 -27.59
C ASP A 370 12.29 -12.46 -27.36
N SER A 371 11.98 -11.49 -26.50
CA SER A 371 12.95 -10.47 -26.10
C SER A 371 12.60 -9.91 -24.74
N PHE A 372 13.60 -9.75 -23.90
CA PHE A 372 13.46 -9.08 -22.61
C PHE A 372 14.59 -8.05 -22.45
N THR A 373 14.21 -6.81 -22.19
CA THR A 373 15.13 -5.78 -21.72
C THR A 373 14.41 -4.84 -20.78
N ASN A 374 15.02 -4.56 -19.65
CA ASN A 374 14.55 -3.58 -18.68
C ASN A 374 15.48 -2.35 -18.61
N LYS A 375 16.52 -2.30 -19.44
CA LYS A 375 17.39 -1.12 -19.55
C LYS A 375 16.75 -0.08 -20.46
N ILE A 376 16.79 1.17 -20.04
CA ILE A 376 16.44 2.35 -20.85
C ILE A 376 17.76 3.01 -21.27
N ASN A 377 17.92 3.21 -22.57
CA ASN A 377 19.05 3.94 -23.13
C ASN A 377 18.83 5.44 -23.05
#